data_1de29e9417ec1fb5ee1f909ea19234fd
#
_entry.id   1de29e9417ec1fb5ee1f909ea19234fd
#
_cell.length_a   1.000
_cell.length_b   1.000
_cell.length_c   1.000
_cell.angle_alpha   90.00
_cell.angle_beta   90.00
_cell.angle_gamma   90.00
#
_symmetry.space_group_name_H-M   'P 1'
#
loop_
_entity.id
_entity.type
_entity.pdbx_description
1 polymer ?
#
loop_
_entity_poly.entity_id
_entity_poly.type
_entity_poly.pdbx_seq_one_letter_code
_entity_poly.pdbx_strand_id
1 'polypeptide(L)'
;LTKEVTGAVADVRCPVVERLLREMDHPGLTAPDIEPILLHCAREISGRADLQGWEKVITTPCAALAEAGNRLGLPETEFVPWNRFLGRLGVKFPGKPLEGSPIPPGFFGSSEKTDVVTGPETVERYLKEKGWRGAEMVEFLYCDGGCHSGEGVTGVGAGSGGWGVRVW
;
A
#
# COMPACT_ATOMS: atom_id res chain seq x y z
N LEU A 1 -7.60 17.86 21.88
CA LEU A 1 -8.51 18.54 20.92
C LEU A 1 -8.66 17.63 19.72
N THR A 2 -9.65 16.75 19.73
CA THR A 2 -10.06 15.94 18.58
C THR A 2 -10.63 16.88 17.53
N LYS A 3 -9.93 17.03 16.40
CA LYS A 3 -10.45 17.74 15.24
C LYS A 3 -11.63 16.93 14.73
N GLU A 4 -12.83 17.48 14.75
CA GLU A 4 -13.98 16.82 14.12
C GLU A 4 -13.64 16.63 12.62
N VAL A 5 -13.65 15.39 12.19
CA VAL A 5 -13.45 15.06 10.77
C VAL A 5 -14.79 15.30 10.09
N THR A 6 -14.85 16.32 9.24
CA THR A 6 -16.03 16.60 8.42
C THR A 6 -15.82 15.97 7.03
N GLY A 7 -16.69 15.02 6.66
CA GLY A 7 -16.62 14.29 5.40
C GLY A 7 -16.09 12.87 5.56
N ALA A 8 -15.73 12.25 4.43
CA ALA A 8 -15.18 10.90 4.40
C ALA A 8 -13.72 10.86 4.84
N VAL A 9 -13.27 9.72 5.37
CA VAL A 9 -11.86 9.43 5.66
C VAL A 9 -11.32 8.44 4.63
N ALA A 10 -10.19 8.74 4.01
CA ALA A 10 -9.50 7.83 3.12
C ALA A 10 -8.62 6.86 3.91
N ASP A 11 -8.66 5.58 3.57
CA ASP A 11 -7.64 4.63 3.98
C ASP A 11 -6.37 4.86 3.14
N VAL A 12 -5.28 5.23 3.78
CA VAL A 12 -4.00 5.58 3.15
C VAL A 12 -2.93 4.47 3.28
N ARG A 13 -3.34 3.23 3.58
CA ARG A 13 -2.39 2.09 3.64
C ARG A 13 -1.71 1.77 2.30
N CYS A 14 -2.23 2.26 1.17
CA CYS A 14 -1.64 2.10 -0.16
C CYS A 14 -0.80 3.32 -0.54
N PRO A 15 0.55 3.22 -0.65
CA PRO A 15 1.40 4.36 -0.99
C PRO A 15 1.12 4.99 -2.36
N VAL A 16 0.57 4.23 -3.30
CA VAL A 16 0.17 4.76 -4.61
C VAL A 16 -1.03 5.69 -4.45
N VAL A 17 -2.06 5.25 -3.71
CA VAL A 17 -3.25 6.06 -3.46
C VAL A 17 -2.91 7.30 -2.62
N GLU A 18 -2.09 7.14 -1.59
CA GLU A 18 -1.63 8.26 -0.78
C GLU A 18 -0.96 9.34 -1.62
N ARG A 19 -0.12 8.95 -2.58
CA ARG A 19 0.50 9.89 -3.52
C ARG A 19 -0.54 10.56 -4.44
N LEU A 20 -1.49 9.80 -4.99
CA LEU A 20 -2.56 10.36 -5.83
C LEU A 20 -3.39 11.40 -5.05
N LEU A 21 -3.71 11.11 -3.79
CA LEU A 21 -4.41 12.07 -2.93
C LEU A 21 -3.59 13.34 -2.67
N ARG A 22 -2.28 13.24 -2.50
CA ARG A 22 -1.41 14.42 -2.32
C ARG A 22 -1.34 15.32 -3.56
N GLU A 23 -1.51 14.74 -4.74
CA GLU A 23 -1.40 15.44 -6.02
C GLU A 23 -2.71 16.09 -6.49
N MET A 24 -3.84 15.84 -5.81
CA MET A 24 -5.14 16.31 -6.21
C MET A 24 -5.89 17.06 -5.11
N ASP A 25 -6.83 17.91 -5.53
CA ASP A 25 -7.80 18.55 -4.63
C ASP A 25 -8.95 17.58 -4.31
N HIS A 26 -9.11 17.27 -3.02
CA HIS A 26 -10.12 16.32 -2.54
C HIS A 26 -11.02 16.88 -1.41
N PRO A 27 -11.80 17.94 -1.69
CA PRO A 27 -12.65 18.57 -0.68
C PRO A 27 -13.67 17.56 -0.14
N GLY A 28 -13.78 17.47 1.19
CA GLY A 28 -14.67 16.53 1.86
C GLY A 28 -14.15 15.09 1.97
N LEU A 29 -12.89 14.85 1.56
CA LEU A 29 -12.17 13.61 1.83
C LEU A 29 -10.92 13.94 2.65
N THR A 30 -10.80 13.37 3.83
CA THR A 30 -9.64 13.53 4.70
C THR A 30 -8.68 12.37 4.49
N ALA A 31 -7.47 12.66 4.02
CA ALA A 31 -6.36 11.71 4.03
C ALA A 31 -5.61 11.87 5.35
N PRO A 32 -5.68 10.92 6.29
CA PRO A 32 -4.96 11.01 7.55
C PRO A 32 -3.46 10.88 7.33
N ASP A 33 -2.68 11.55 8.16
CA ASP A 33 -1.21 11.43 8.17
C ASP A 33 -0.82 10.17 8.98
N ILE A 34 -1.08 9.01 8.38
CA ILE A 34 -0.81 7.71 8.97
C ILE A 34 -0.01 6.88 7.97
N GLU A 35 1.13 6.38 8.39
CA GLU A 35 1.93 5.48 7.56
C GLU A 35 1.27 4.10 7.41
N PRO A 36 1.51 3.37 6.31
CA PRO A 36 1.13 1.97 6.18
C PRO A 36 1.64 1.12 7.35
N ILE A 37 0.82 0.19 7.84
CA ILE A 37 1.14 -0.68 9.01
C ILE A 37 2.52 -1.32 8.89
N LEU A 38 2.92 -1.75 7.70
CA LEU A 38 4.24 -2.36 7.49
C LEU A 38 5.38 -1.41 7.85
N LEU A 39 5.23 -0.12 7.60
CA LEU A 39 6.25 0.87 7.93
C LEU A 39 6.36 1.09 9.44
N HIS A 40 5.24 1.09 10.16
CA HIS A 40 5.23 1.11 11.62
C HIS A 40 5.93 -0.13 12.19
N CYS A 41 5.57 -1.32 11.73
CA CYS A 41 6.22 -2.57 12.14
C CYS A 41 7.73 -2.54 11.88
N ALA A 42 8.14 -1.96 10.75
CA ALA A 42 9.56 -1.84 10.41
C ALA A 42 10.31 -0.91 11.36
N ARG A 43 9.71 0.21 11.78
CA ARG A 43 10.31 1.11 12.78
C ARG A 43 10.49 0.38 14.12
N GLU A 44 9.47 -0.35 14.57
CA GLU A 44 9.53 -1.16 15.78
C GLU A 44 10.65 -2.21 15.70
N ILE A 45 10.74 -2.96 14.61
CA ILE A 45 11.77 -3.97 14.36
C ILE A 45 13.16 -3.30 14.34
N SER A 46 13.30 -2.15 13.66
CA SER A 46 14.57 -1.44 13.59
C SER A 46 15.05 -0.91 14.95
N GLY A 47 14.11 -0.56 15.84
CA GLY A 47 14.40 -0.08 17.19
C GLY A 47 14.74 -1.19 18.21
N ARG A 48 14.57 -2.45 17.87
CA ARG A 48 14.78 -3.57 18.80
C ARG A 48 16.27 -3.77 19.12
N ALA A 49 16.61 -3.78 20.40
CA ALA A 49 17.98 -3.95 20.88
C ALA A 49 18.59 -5.32 20.52
N ASP A 50 17.76 -6.37 20.47
CA ASP A 50 18.18 -7.73 20.12
C ASP A 50 18.45 -7.92 18.60
N LEU A 51 18.06 -6.95 17.78
CA LEU A 51 18.28 -6.94 16.32
C LEU A 51 19.30 -5.87 15.88
N GLN A 52 19.96 -5.21 16.81
CA GLN A 52 21.04 -4.28 16.46
C GLN A 52 22.23 -5.02 15.84
N GLY A 53 22.78 -4.46 14.76
CA GLY A 53 23.87 -5.07 13.99
C GLY A 53 23.44 -6.20 13.05
N TRP A 54 22.15 -6.51 12.98
CA TRP A 54 21.61 -7.47 12.01
C TRP A 54 21.06 -6.78 10.79
N GLU A 55 21.36 -7.30 9.60
CA GLU A 55 20.66 -6.91 8.40
C GLU A 55 19.20 -7.39 8.45
N LYS A 56 18.29 -6.48 8.25
CA LYS A 56 16.85 -6.73 8.28
C LYS A 56 16.28 -6.58 6.87
N VAL A 57 15.67 -7.63 6.35
CA VAL A 57 14.98 -7.59 5.05
C VAL A 57 13.48 -7.65 5.28
N ILE A 58 12.77 -6.63 4.86
CA ILE A 58 11.32 -6.53 4.96
C ILE A 58 10.73 -6.71 3.56
N THR A 59 10.02 -7.80 3.38
CA THR A 59 9.39 -8.09 2.09
C THR A 59 8.07 -7.35 1.93
N THR A 60 7.81 -6.87 0.72
CA THR A 60 6.62 -6.07 0.40
C THR A 60 5.81 -6.68 -0.74
N PRO A 61 4.50 -6.43 -0.80
CA PRO A 61 3.65 -6.88 -1.90
C PRO A 61 3.85 -6.09 -3.20
N CYS A 62 4.50 -4.93 -3.16
CA CYS A 62 4.69 -4.07 -4.32
C CYS A 62 5.95 -3.20 -4.20
N ALA A 63 6.43 -2.68 -5.32
CA ALA A 63 7.58 -1.79 -5.37
C ALA A 63 7.31 -0.44 -4.67
N ALA A 64 6.11 0.11 -4.80
CA ALA A 64 5.76 1.39 -4.18
C ALA A 64 5.91 1.36 -2.65
N LEU A 65 5.50 0.26 -2.01
CA LEU A 65 5.67 0.10 -0.57
C LEU A 65 7.15 -0.13 -0.19
N ALA A 66 7.91 -0.86 -1.04
CA ALA A 66 9.35 -1.01 -0.85
C ALA A 66 10.08 0.35 -0.92
N GLU A 67 9.74 1.18 -1.91
CA GLU A 67 10.29 2.53 -2.04
C GLU A 67 9.94 3.40 -0.83
N ALA A 68 8.69 3.38 -0.39
CA ALA A 68 8.25 4.11 0.80
C ALA A 68 9.04 3.69 2.04
N GLY A 69 9.23 2.39 2.23
CA GLY A 69 10.02 1.85 3.32
C GLY A 69 11.50 2.24 3.26
N ASN A 70 12.13 2.12 2.09
CA ASN A 70 13.54 2.47 1.91
C ASN A 70 13.81 3.98 2.11
N ARG A 71 12.83 4.85 1.82
CA ARG A 71 12.93 6.29 2.11
C ARG A 71 12.98 6.61 3.61
N LEU A 72 12.56 5.69 4.48
CA LEU A 72 12.68 5.88 5.94
C LEU A 72 14.13 5.90 6.43
N GLY A 73 15.07 5.36 5.67
CA GLY A 73 16.48 5.31 6.03
C GLY A 73 16.75 4.55 7.33
N LEU A 74 15.97 3.49 7.62
CA LEU A 74 16.12 2.72 8.85
C LEU A 74 17.47 1.96 8.86
N PRO A 75 18.21 1.98 9.98
CA PRO A 75 19.51 1.33 10.05
C PRO A 75 19.45 -0.16 9.68
N GLU A 76 20.35 -0.60 8.81
CA GLU A 76 20.52 -2.01 8.42
C GLU A 76 19.19 -2.67 7.98
N THR A 77 18.29 -1.87 7.36
CA THR A 77 16.95 -2.33 6.98
C THR A 77 16.71 -2.05 5.51
N GLU A 78 16.43 -3.10 4.76
CA GLU A 78 16.06 -3.03 3.35
C GLU A 78 14.62 -3.48 3.16
N PHE A 79 13.88 -2.74 2.34
CA PHE A 79 12.56 -3.15 1.87
C PHE A 79 12.68 -3.65 0.43
N VAL A 80 12.17 -4.85 0.16
CA VAL A 80 12.26 -5.47 -1.15
C VAL A 80 10.95 -6.18 -1.53
N PRO A 81 10.45 -6.05 -2.78
CA PRO A 81 9.32 -6.83 -3.23
C PRO A 81 9.59 -8.34 -3.12
N TRP A 82 8.57 -9.10 -2.69
CA TRP A 82 8.69 -10.52 -2.40
C TRP A 82 9.29 -11.33 -3.56
N ASN A 83 8.85 -11.10 -4.78
CA ASN A 83 9.37 -11.78 -5.98
C ASN A 83 10.86 -11.50 -6.21
N ARG A 84 11.33 -10.27 -5.95
CA ARG A 84 12.75 -9.90 -6.06
C ARG A 84 13.57 -10.56 -4.97
N PHE A 85 13.02 -10.64 -3.75
CA PHE A 85 13.68 -11.36 -2.65
C PHE A 85 13.88 -12.84 -2.97
N LEU A 86 12.83 -13.52 -3.48
CA LEU A 86 12.95 -14.91 -3.94
C LEU A 86 13.99 -15.07 -5.04
N GLY A 87 14.04 -14.13 -5.99
CA GLY A 87 15.06 -14.13 -7.03
C GLY A 87 16.50 -14.07 -6.49
N ARG A 88 16.74 -13.29 -5.43
CA ARG A 88 18.05 -13.25 -4.75
C ARG A 88 18.42 -14.60 -4.11
N LEU A 89 17.43 -15.34 -3.64
CA LEU A 89 17.61 -16.67 -3.07
C LEU A 89 17.72 -17.78 -4.13
N GLY A 90 17.64 -17.46 -5.43
CA GLY A 90 17.60 -18.42 -6.50
C GLY A 90 16.31 -19.24 -6.56
N VAL A 91 15.27 -18.82 -5.87
CA VAL A 91 13.97 -19.48 -5.82
C VAL A 91 13.11 -18.97 -6.96
N LYS A 92 12.60 -19.89 -7.79
CA LYS A 92 11.67 -19.53 -8.86
C LYS A 92 10.34 -19.10 -8.24
N PHE A 93 9.90 -17.90 -8.55
CA PHE A 93 8.61 -17.39 -8.13
C PHE A 93 7.48 -18.24 -8.71
N PRO A 94 6.52 -18.74 -7.90
CA PRO A 94 5.48 -19.64 -8.38
C PRO A 94 4.47 -19.01 -9.34
N GLY A 95 4.44 -17.67 -9.43
CA GLY A 95 3.60 -16.94 -10.37
C GLY A 95 2.09 -17.02 -10.09
N LYS A 96 1.69 -17.57 -8.94
CA LYS A 96 0.30 -17.63 -8.53
C LYS A 96 0.01 -16.56 -7.49
N PRO A 97 -1.09 -15.82 -7.63
CA PRO A 97 -1.56 -14.92 -6.57
C PRO A 97 -1.84 -15.72 -5.30
N LEU A 98 -1.66 -15.10 -4.16
CA LEU A 98 -2.19 -15.63 -2.90
C LEU A 98 -3.73 -15.64 -2.97
N GLU A 99 -4.36 -16.62 -2.34
CA GLU A 99 -5.83 -16.74 -2.34
C GLU A 99 -6.54 -15.63 -1.58
N GLY A 100 -5.81 -14.90 -0.74
CA GLY A 100 -6.35 -13.79 0.02
C GLY A 100 -5.27 -12.98 0.73
N SER A 101 -5.68 -11.85 1.27
CA SER A 101 -4.84 -10.96 2.07
C SER A 101 -5.23 -11.07 3.55
N PRO A 102 -4.26 -10.96 4.48
CA PRO A 102 -4.56 -10.80 5.92
C PRO A 102 -5.41 -9.54 6.21
N ILE A 103 -5.31 -8.54 5.34
CA ILE A 103 -6.12 -7.32 5.39
C ILE A 103 -6.79 -7.18 4.01
N PRO A 104 -7.91 -7.88 3.77
CA PRO A 104 -8.60 -7.86 2.48
C PRO A 104 -9.28 -6.52 2.24
N PRO A 105 -9.70 -6.22 1.00
CA PRO A 105 -10.67 -5.17 0.72
C PRO A 105 -11.93 -5.39 1.57
N GLY A 106 -12.51 -4.30 2.09
CA GLY A 106 -13.64 -4.35 3.01
C GLY A 106 -13.25 -4.66 4.46
N PHE A 107 -11.96 -4.57 4.81
CA PHE A 107 -11.50 -4.80 6.17
C PHE A 107 -12.14 -3.86 7.20
N PHE A 108 -12.36 -2.60 6.84
CA PHE A 108 -13.04 -1.61 7.67
C PHE A 108 -14.56 -1.57 7.44
N GLY A 109 -15.08 -2.46 6.60
CA GLY A 109 -16.45 -2.47 6.10
C GLY A 109 -17.54 -2.84 7.12
N SER A 110 -17.35 -2.57 8.41
CA SER A 110 -18.40 -2.72 9.44
C SER A 110 -19.46 -1.62 9.39
N SER A 111 -19.28 -0.58 8.58
CA SER A 111 -20.22 0.52 8.38
C SER A 111 -20.84 0.43 6.99
N GLU A 112 -22.19 0.59 6.90
CA GLU A 112 -22.93 0.69 5.63
C GLU A 112 -22.50 1.88 4.75
N LYS A 113 -21.70 2.79 5.32
CA LYS A 113 -21.17 3.99 4.64
C LYS A 113 -19.68 3.86 4.32
N THR A 114 -19.17 2.65 4.18
CA THR A 114 -17.80 2.40 3.73
C THR A 114 -17.80 2.01 2.26
N ASP A 115 -17.14 2.82 1.43
CA ASP A 115 -16.88 2.47 0.05
C ASP A 115 -15.56 1.70 -0.06
N VAL A 116 -15.56 0.61 -0.84
CA VAL A 116 -14.37 -0.20 -1.10
C VAL A 116 -13.99 -0.09 -2.57
N VAL A 117 -12.84 0.52 -2.84
CA VAL A 117 -12.41 0.89 -4.19
C VAL A 117 -11.08 0.21 -4.50
N THR A 118 -11.08 -0.75 -5.43
CA THR A 118 -9.89 -1.50 -5.80
C THR A 118 -9.64 -1.47 -7.31
N GLY A 119 -8.36 -1.57 -7.69
CA GLY A 119 -7.91 -1.55 -9.07
C GLY A 119 -7.61 -0.15 -9.61
N PRO A 120 -6.59 -0.02 -10.49
CA PRO A 120 -6.08 1.26 -10.95
C PRO A 120 -7.17 2.14 -11.58
N GLU A 121 -7.86 1.62 -12.58
CA GLU A 121 -8.87 2.36 -13.33
C GLU A 121 -10.06 2.79 -12.45
N THR A 122 -10.46 1.90 -11.51
CA THR A 122 -11.57 2.18 -10.61
C THR A 122 -11.19 3.26 -9.60
N VAL A 123 -9.99 3.17 -9.02
CA VAL A 123 -9.47 4.17 -8.08
C VAL A 123 -9.35 5.53 -8.75
N GLU A 124 -8.71 5.60 -9.91
CA GLU A 124 -8.52 6.86 -10.63
C GLU A 124 -9.85 7.50 -11.04
N ARG A 125 -10.80 6.70 -11.55
CA ARG A 125 -12.13 7.18 -11.87
C ARG A 125 -12.86 7.68 -10.63
N TYR A 126 -12.88 6.91 -9.54
CA TYR A 126 -13.54 7.29 -8.30
C TYR A 126 -12.99 8.60 -7.73
N LEU A 127 -11.67 8.78 -7.75
CA LEU A 127 -11.02 10.01 -7.32
C LEU A 127 -11.39 11.19 -8.22
N LYS A 128 -11.36 11.00 -9.54
CA LYS A 128 -11.73 12.04 -10.52
C LYS A 128 -13.18 12.48 -10.39
N GLU A 129 -14.08 11.55 -10.15
CA GLU A 129 -15.52 11.80 -10.02
C GLU A 129 -15.92 12.28 -8.62
N LYS A 130 -14.97 12.33 -7.68
CA LYS A 130 -15.20 12.66 -6.26
C LYS A 130 -16.31 11.78 -5.65
N GLY A 131 -16.16 10.47 -5.84
CA GLY A 131 -17.18 9.45 -5.52
C GLY A 131 -17.52 9.32 -4.03
N TRP A 132 -16.72 9.89 -3.13
CA TRP A 132 -16.87 9.77 -1.67
C TRP A 132 -18.02 10.56 -1.05
N ARG A 133 -18.89 11.17 -1.87
CA ARG A 133 -20.06 11.90 -1.36
C ARG A 133 -21.04 10.92 -0.69
N GLY A 134 -21.24 11.08 0.61
CA GLY A 134 -22.12 10.23 1.40
C GLY A 134 -21.43 9.06 2.09
N ALA A 135 -20.17 8.77 1.76
CA ALA A 135 -19.35 7.84 2.52
C ALA A 135 -18.83 8.47 3.81
N GLU A 136 -18.61 7.65 4.83
CA GLU A 136 -17.88 8.00 6.05
C GLU A 136 -16.41 7.56 5.95
N MET A 137 -16.18 6.45 5.25
CA MET A 137 -14.85 5.91 4.99
C MET A 137 -14.74 5.44 3.54
N VAL A 138 -13.54 5.54 2.97
CA VAL A 138 -13.22 4.94 1.67
C VAL A 138 -11.96 4.12 1.81
N GLU A 139 -12.08 2.82 1.59
CA GLU A 139 -10.94 1.92 1.48
C GLU A 139 -10.41 1.94 0.06
N PHE A 140 -9.16 2.36 -0.09
CA PHE A 140 -8.49 2.40 -1.39
C PHE A 140 -7.37 1.39 -1.47
N LEU A 141 -7.41 0.51 -2.47
CA LEU A 141 -6.31 -0.37 -2.81
C LEU A 141 -6.05 -0.30 -4.31
N TYR A 142 -4.87 0.16 -4.70
CA TYR A 142 -4.55 0.36 -6.12
C TYR A 142 -4.43 -0.95 -6.91
N CYS A 143 -4.15 -2.08 -6.25
CA CYS A 143 -4.15 -3.40 -6.88
C CYS A 143 -5.57 -3.98 -6.95
N ASP A 144 -5.91 -4.66 -8.05
CA ASP A 144 -7.18 -5.37 -8.18
C ASP A 144 -7.34 -6.44 -7.09
N GLY A 145 -8.46 -6.38 -6.37
CA GLY A 145 -8.73 -7.30 -5.27
C GLY A 145 -7.85 -7.14 -4.04
N GLY A 146 -6.90 -6.18 -4.03
CA GLY A 146 -6.05 -5.86 -2.89
C GLY A 146 -4.57 -6.24 -3.02
N CYS A 147 -3.80 -6.00 -1.96
CA CYS A 147 -2.34 -6.12 -1.96
C CYS A 147 -1.79 -7.53 -2.28
N HIS A 148 -2.59 -8.59 -2.08
CA HIS A 148 -2.21 -9.94 -2.47
C HIS A 148 -2.13 -10.15 -4.00
N SER A 149 -2.66 -9.19 -4.78
CA SER A 149 -2.53 -9.12 -6.24
C SER A 149 -1.45 -8.12 -6.69
N GLY A 150 -0.65 -7.59 -5.77
CA GLY A 150 0.45 -6.67 -6.08
C GLY A 150 1.53 -7.33 -6.94
N GLU A 151 2.21 -6.53 -7.77
CA GLU A 151 3.24 -7.03 -8.70
C GLU A 151 4.42 -7.74 -8.00
N GLY A 152 4.66 -7.42 -6.73
CA GLY A 152 5.69 -8.05 -5.92
C GLY A 152 5.34 -9.47 -5.46
N VAL A 153 4.07 -9.84 -5.47
CA VAL A 153 3.56 -11.15 -5.03
C VAL A 153 2.89 -11.96 -6.13
N THR A 154 2.65 -11.37 -7.31
CA THR A 154 2.05 -12.11 -8.45
C THR A 154 3.05 -12.41 -9.56
N GLY A 155 4.20 -11.74 -9.59
CA GLY A 155 5.16 -11.82 -10.69
C GLY A 155 4.64 -11.23 -12.01
N VAL A 156 3.41 -10.74 -12.05
CA VAL A 156 2.84 -10.02 -13.18
C VAL A 156 3.13 -8.54 -12.94
N GLY A 157 3.81 -7.88 -13.86
CA GLY A 157 3.95 -6.43 -13.81
C GLY A 157 2.56 -5.81 -13.74
N ALA A 158 2.37 -4.81 -12.88
CA ALA A 158 1.13 -4.05 -12.82
C ALA A 158 0.69 -3.72 -14.24
N GLY A 159 -0.54 -4.08 -14.58
CA GLY A 159 -1.06 -3.96 -15.94
C GLY A 159 -0.70 -2.63 -16.56
N SER A 160 -0.21 -2.68 -17.77
CA SER A 160 0.30 -1.70 -18.73
C SER A 160 0.01 -0.20 -18.56
N GLY A 161 0.04 0.30 -17.34
CA GLY A 161 0.20 1.72 -17.01
C GLY A 161 1.70 1.96 -16.83
N GLY A 162 2.38 2.36 -17.92
CA GLY A 162 3.82 2.44 -18.00
C GLY A 162 4.45 3.38 -16.97
N TRP A 163 4.93 2.81 -15.90
CA TRP A 163 5.98 3.40 -15.09
C TRP A 163 7.27 2.67 -15.46
N GLY A 164 7.99 3.26 -16.39
CA GLY A 164 9.31 2.79 -16.78
C GLY A 164 10.29 2.88 -15.62
N VAL A 165 10.36 1.84 -14.83
CA VAL A 165 11.52 1.62 -13.96
C VAL A 165 12.64 1.12 -14.86
N ARG A 166 13.59 1.99 -15.19
CA ARG A 166 14.86 1.56 -15.77
C ARG A 166 15.59 0.75 -14.70
N VAL A 167 15.73 -0.53 -14.96
CA VAL A 167 16.63 -1.39 -14.20
C VAL A 167 18.05 -1.05 -14.67
N TRP A 168 18.87 -0.59 -13.75
CA TRP A 168 20.34 -0.49 -13.93
C TRP A 168 20.98 -1.80 -13.52
#